data_b9553e9d7375555880acfd56a3323161
#
_entry.id   b9553e9d7375555880acfd56a3323161
#
_cell.length_a   1.000
_cell.length_b   1.000
_cell.length_c   1.000
_cell.angle_alpha   90.00
_cell.angle_beta   90.00
_cell.angle_gamma   90.00
#
_symmetry.space_group_name_H-M   'P 1'
#
loop_
_entity.id
_entity.type
_entity.pdbx_description
1 polymer ?
#
loop_
_entity_poly.entity_id
_entity_poly.type
_entity_poly.pdbx_seq_one_letter_code
_entity_poly.pdbx_strand_id
1 'polypeptide(L)'
;LLPGFFVALGTFHQEMIPLQLLRAIIESRQAVPFTLAVEVLGLLASFELLQESSVHLPQSIGQSVSIIGGIVVGTAAVEASLISPASLIAVSIAGVCGFAQPNRDLAEAVRLWRFGLCILAALGGLFALTCGAIGLLIHLSGLTCLGRAYLLPFSKGRGAEILRRRVAHQKK
;
A
#
# COMPACT_ATOMS: atom_id res chain seq x y z
N LEU A 1 2.78 2.37 0.17
CA LEU A 1 3.92 2.90 -0.61
C LEU A 1 4.13 2.17 -1.94
N LEU A 2 4.02 0.83 -2.00
CA LEU A 2 4.35 0.04 -3.19
C LEU A 2 3.58 0.47 -4.46
N PRO A 3 2.24 0.60 -4.47
CA PRO A 3 1.52 1.04 -5.68
C PRO A 3 1.88 2.44 -6.11
N GLY A 4 2.05 3.38 -5.16
CA GLY A 4 2.50 4.73 -5.47
C GLY A 4 3.91 4.77 -6.06
N PHE A 5 4.81 3.95 -5.54
CA PHE A 5 6.16 3.79 -6.08
C PHE A 5 6.13 3.26 -7.52
N PHE A 6 5.29 2.25 -7.79
CA PHE A 6 5.12 1.71 -9.15
C PHE A 6 4.58 2.76 -10.13
N VAL A 7 3.60 3.57 -9.70
CA VAL A 7 3.07 4.68 -10.51
C VAL A 7 4.14 5.75 -10.76
N ALA A 8 4.89 6.14 -9.73
CA ALA A 8 5.95 7.14 -9.84
C ALA A 8 7.06 6.71 -10.81
N LEU A 9 7.50 5.45 -10.72
CA LEU A 9 8.50 4.89 -11.63
C LEU A 9 7.98 4.79 -13.06
N GLY A 10 6.78 4.26 -13.25
CA GLY A 10 6.23 4.03 -14.58
C GLY A 10 5.81 5.28 -15.33
N THR A 11 5.52 6.41 -14.61
CA THR A 11 5.12 7.68 -15.24
C THR A 11 6.25 8.68 -15.39
N PHE A 12 7.08 8.86 -14.36
CA PHE A 12 8.05 9.96 -14.33
C PHE A 12 9.52 9.51 -14.37
N HIS A 13 9.82 8.30 -13.85
CA HIS A 13 11.19 7.85 -13.64
C HIS A 13 11.45 6.49 -14.30
N GLN A 14 11.06 6.36 -15.58
CA GLN A 14 11.24 5.12 -16.35
C GLN A 14 12.71 4.71 -16.51
N GLU A 15 13.61 5.69 -16.43
CA GLU A 15 15.06 5.48 -16.51
C GLU A 15 15.65 4.64 -15.36
N MET A 16 14.92 4.58 -14.22
CA MET A 16 15.33 3.78 -13.07
C MET A 16 14.96 2.29 -13.20
N ILE A 17 14.15 1.94 -14.20
CA ILE A 17 13.71 0.56 -14.44
C ILE A 17 14.70 -0.12 -15.40
N PRO A 18 15.15 -1.35 -15.10
CA PRO A 18 15.96 -2.12 -16.04
C PRO A 18 15.30 -2.22 -17.41
N LEU A 19 16.05 -2.03 -18.50
CA LEU A 19 15.51 -1.92 -19.85
C LEU A 19 14.65 -3.12 -20.28
N GLN A 20 15.03 -4.32 -19.86
CA GLN A 20 14.26 -5.54 -20.15
C GLN A 20 12.89 -5.53 -19.47
N LEU A 21 12.83 -5.12 -18.20
CA LEU A 21 11.59 -5.01 -17.44
C LEU A 21 10.71 -3.88 -17.99
N LEU A 22 11.31 -2.75 -18.33
CA LEU A 22 10.59 -1.62 -18.92
C LEU A 22 9.91 -2.02 -20.24
N ARG A 23 10.60 -2.75 -21.12
CA ARG A 23 10.04 -3.26 -22.37
C ARG A 23 8.85 -4.19 -22.10
N ALA A 24 8.99 -5.13 -21.18
CA ALA A 24 7.91 -6.05 -20.81
C ALA A 24 6.67 -5.30 -20.27
N ILE A 25 6.88 -4.26 -19.44
CA ILE A 25 5.79 -3.41 -18.93
C ILE A 25 5.13 -2.65 -20.09
N ILE A 26 5.91 -2.04 -20.98
CA ILE A 26 5.37 -1.29 -22.13
C ILE A 26 4.57 -2.21 -23.05
N GLU A 27 5.09 -3.38 -23.40
CA GLU A 27 4.41 -4.35 -24.24
C GLU A 27 3.09 -4.82 -23.62
N SER A 28 3.08 -5.12 -22.34
CA SER A 28 1.89 -5.56 -21.63
C SER A 28 0.81 -4.47 -21.52
N ARG A 29 1.18 -3.20 -21.70
CA ARG A 29 0.28 -2.05 -21.61
C ARG A 29 -0.23 -1.54 -22.95
N GLN A 30 0.26 -2.03 -24.07
CA GLN A 30 -0.13 -1.53 -25.41
C GLN A 30 -1.63 -1.62 -25.70
N ALA A 31 -2.31 -2.63 -25.13
CA ALA A 31 -3.73 -2.82 -25.28
C ALA A 31 -4.59 -2.10 -24.21
N VAL A 32 -3.96 -1.52 -23.18
CA VAL A 32 -4.68 -0.88 -22.06
C VAL A 32 -5.02 0.56 -22.41
N PRO A 33 -6.31 0.97 -22.36
CA PRO A 33 -6.73 2.32 -22.75
C PRO A 33 -6.49 3.39 -21.69
N PHE A 34 -6.12 2.99 -20.45
CA PHE A 34 -5.99 3.90 -19.31
C PHE A 34 -4.54 4.29 -19.03
N THR A 35 -4.36 5.46 -18.42
CA THR A 35 -3.04 5.85 -17.88
C THR A 35 -2.69 4.98 -16.67
N LEU A 36 -1.39 4.78 -16.42
CA LEU A 36 -0.92 3.93 -15.32
C LEU A 36 -1.50 4.33 -13.95
N ALA A 37 -1.65 5.63 -13.71
CA ALA A 37 -2.21 6.15 -12.48
C ALA A 37 -3.69 5.78 -12.31
N VAL A 38 -4.50 5.95 -13.36
CA VAL A 38 -5.94 5.61 -13.36
C VAL A 38 -6.13 4.10 -13.20
N GLU A 39 -5.32 3.30 -13.88
CA GLU A 39 -5.32 1.85 -13.79
C GLU A 39 -5.05 1.37 -12.35
N VAL A 40 -3.98 1.87 -11.72
CA VAL A 40 -3.62 1.49 -10.36
C VAL A 40 -4.63 2.00 -9.33
N LEU A 41 -5.15 3.23 -9.49
CA LEU A 41 -6.18 3.77 -8.60
C LEU A 41 -7.50 3.01 -8.74
N GLY A 42 -7.89 2.62 -9.95
CA GLY A 42 -9.07 1.81 -10.22
C GLY A 42 -8.96 0.42 -9.57
N LEU A 43 -7.79 -0.23 -9.70
CA LEU A 43 -7.51 -1.49 -9.01
C LEU A 43 -7.58 -1.35 -7.49
N LEU A 44 -6.94 -0.31 -6.93
CA LEU A 44 -7.00 -0.05 -5.49
C LEU A 44 -8.44 0.14 -5.01
N ALA A 45 -9.25 0.90 -5.75
CA ALA A 45 -10.66 1.11 -5.43
C ALA A 45 -11.46 -0.20 -5.50
N SER A 46 -11.23 -1.03 -6.52
CA SER A 46 -11.88 -2.34 -6.64
C SER A 46 -11.53 -3.27 -5.49
N PHE A 47 -10.25 -3.32 -5.11
CA PHE A 47 -9.82 -4.08 -3.93
C PHE A 47 -10.44 -3.56 -2.63
N GLU A 48 -10.58 -2.26 -2.46
CA GLU A 48 -11.19 -1.65 -1.30
C GLU A 48 -12.67 -2.04 -1.19
N LEU A 49 -13.41 -1.97 -2.29
CA LEU A 49 -14.81 -2.40 -2.34
C LEU A 49 -14.98 -3.88 -1.98
N LEU A 50 -14.07 -4.73 -2.47
CA LEU A 50 -14.07 -6.16 -2.12
C LEU A 50 -13.77 -6.39 -0.63
N GLN A 51 -12.84 -5.64 -0.06
CA GLN A 51 -12.52 -5.73 1.37
C GLN A 51 -13.66 -5.20 2.24
N GLU A 52 -14.28 -4.10 1.88
CA GLU A 52 -15.42 -3.54 2.60
C GLU A 52 -16.62 -4.49 2.59
N SER A 53 -16.92 -5.10 1.44
CA SER A 53 -17.99 -6.09 1.34
C SER A 53 -17.77 -7.32 2.24
N SER A 54 -16.51 -7.67 2.52
CA SER A 54 -16.16 -8.81 3.37
C SER A 54 -16.29 -8.57 4.86
N VAL A 55 -16.39 -7.30 5.30
CA VAL A 55 -16.52 -6.93 6.73
C VAL A 55 -17.82 -7.47 7.35
N HIS A 56 -18.87 -7.59 6.55
CA HIS A 56 -20.16 -8.10 6.98
C HIS A 56 -20.24 -9.64 7.07
N LEU A 57 -19.18 -10.34 6.65
CA LEU A 57 -19.09 -11.80 6.71
C LEU A 57 -18.28 -12.26 7.93
N PRO A 58 -18.48 -13.50 8.43
CA PRO A 58 -17.61 -14.09 9.44
C PRO A 58 -16.15 -14.04 8.98
N GLN A 59 -15.22 -13.71 9.90
CA GLN A 59 -13.83 -13.37 9.58
C GLN A 59 -13.10 -14.39 8.67
N SER A 60 -13.33 -15.68 8.90
CA SER A 60 -12.72 -16.77 8.13
C SER A 60 -13.21 -16.82 6.68
N ILE A 61 -14.50 -16.53 6.47
CA ILE A 61 -15.14 -16.58 5.15
C ILE A 61 -14.89 -15.27 4.40
N GLY A 62 -15.02 -14.12 5.07
CA GLY A 62 -14.84 -12.81 4.47
C GLY A 62 -13.44 -12.62 3.86
N GLN A 63 -12.39 -13.07 4.55
CA GLN A 63 -11.03 -12.98 4.04
C GLN A 63 -10.83 -13.85 2.78
N SER A 64 -11.35 -15.07 2.79
CA SER A 64 -11.27 -15.97 1.63
C SER A 64 -12.02 -15.42 0.42
N VAL A 65 -13.23 -14.89 0.63
CA VAL A 65 -14.05 -14.28 -0.44
C VAL A 65 -13.36 -13.05 -1.03
N SER A 66 -12.75 -12.20 -0.19
CA SER A 66 -12.02 -11.03 -0.66
C SER A 66 -10.81 -11.40 -1.52
N ILE A 67 -10.05 -12.42 -1.13
CA ILE A 67 -8.89 -12.90 -1.90
C ILE A 67 -9.33 -13.51 -3.23
N ILE A 68 -10.32 -14.41 -3.20
CA ILE A 68 -10.83 -15.07 -4.42
C ILE A 68 -11.46 -14.02 -5.35
N GLY A 69 -12.29 -13.13 -4.83
CA GLY A 69 -12.88 -12.03 -5.60
C GLY A 69 -11.83 -11.14 -6.24
N GLY A 70 -10.77 -10.81 -5.50
CA GLY A 70 -9.63 -10.04 -6.02
C GLY A 70 -8.89 -10.74 -7.17
N ILE A 71 -8.69 -12.05 -7.07
CA ILE A 71 -8.06 -12.84 -8.13
C ILE A 71 -8.97 -12.91 -9.35
N VAL A 72 -10.26 -13.25 -9.18
CA VAL A 72 -11.21 -13.39 -10.29
C VAL A 72 -11.42 -12.05 -11.03
N VAL A 73 -11.65 -10.97 -10.29
CA VAL A 73 -11.80 -9.62 -10.88
C VAL A 73 -10.52 -9.17 -11.55
N GLY A 74 -9.37 -9.41 -10.91
CA GLY A 74 -8.07 -9.05 -11.44
C GLY A 74 -7.73 -9.79 -12.74
N THR A 75 -7.92 -11.11 -12.79
CA THR A 75 -7.67 -11.89 -14.01
C THR A 75 -8.62 -11.51 -15.14
N ALA A 76 -9.92 -11.35 -14.87
CA ALA A 76 -10.89 -10.92 -15.86
C ALA A 76 -10.56 -9.51 -16.41
N ALA A 77 -10.09 -8.59 -15.58
CA ALA A 77 -9.71 -7.25 -16.00
C ALA A 77 -8.45 -7.25 -16.89
N VAL A 78 -7.50 -8.16 -16.63
CA VAL A 78 -6.31 -8.35 -17.47
C VAL A 78 -6.70 -8.99 -18.81
N GLU A 79 -7.53 -10.02 -18.81
CA GLU A 79 -8.02 -10.69 -20.02
C GLU A 79 -8.83 -9.73 -20.91
N ALA A 80 -9.59 -8.83 -20.28
CA ALA A 80 -10.30 -7.77 -21.00
C ALA A 80 -9.40 -6.61 -21.46
N SER A 81 -8.07 -6.68 -21.21
CA SER A 81 -7.11 -5.62 -21.53
C SER A 81 -7.44 -4.26 -20.88
N LEU A 82 -8.19 -4.26 -19.80
CA LEU A 82 -8.49 -3.04 -19.03
C LEU A 82 -7.32 -2.65 -18.12
N ILE A 83 -6.52 -3.63 -17.69
CA ILE A 83 -5.46 -3.49 -16.70
C ILE A 83 -4.25 -4.31 -17.14
N SER A 84 -3.05 -3.80 -16.88
CA SER A 84 -1.83 -4.54 -17.17
C SER A 84 -1.50 -5.56 -16.08
N PRO A 85 -0.89 -6.70 -16.41
CA PRO A 85 -0.44 -7.69 -15.43
C PRO A 85 0.51 -7.10 -14.37
N ALA A 86 1.38 -6.18 -14.77
CA ALA A 86 2.34 -5.55 -13.87
C ALA A 86 1.65 -4.70 -12.79
N SER A 87 0.62 -3.92 -13.16
CA SER A 87 -0.19 -3.14 -12.22
C SER A 87 -0.96 -4.05 -11.26
N LEU A 88 -1.53 -5.14 -11.79
CA LEU A 88 -2.23 -6.13 -10.96
C LEU A 88 -1.31 -6.72 -9.89
N ILE A 89 -0.09 -7.12 -10.26
CA ILE A 89 0.91 -7.66 -9.32
C ILE A 89 1.25 -6.63 -8.23
N ALA A 90 1.54 -5.39 -8.61
CA ALA A 90 1.91 -4.33 -7.66
C ALA A 90 0.79 -4.05 -6.64
N VAL A 91 -0.46 -4.01 -7.10
CA VAL A 91 -1.62 -3.77 -6.24
C VAL A 91 -1.97 -4.98 -5.39
N SER A 92 -1.88 -6.20 -5.96
CA SER A 92 -2.16 -7.44 -5.24
C SER A 92 -1.19 -7.66 -4.07
N ILE A 93 0.11 -7.43 -4.27
CA ILE A 93 1.10 -7.50 -3.18
C ILE A 93 0.74 -6.49 -2.08
N ALA A 94 0.39 -5.27 -2.44
CA ALA A 94 -0.01 -4.26 -1.46
C ALA A 94 -1.32 -4.62 -0.73
N GLY A 95 -2.26 -5.28 -1.41
CA GLY A 95 -3.50 -5.80 -0.85
C GLY A 95 -3.23 -6.91 0.18
N VAL A 96 -2.44 -7.90 -0.20
CA VAL A 96 -2.07 -9.02 0.69
C VAL A 96 -1.29 -8.53 1.91
N CYS A 97 -0.36 -7.59 1.75
CA CYS A 97 0.35 -6.98 2.87
C CYS A 97 -0.59 -6.26 3.86
N GLY A 98 -1.75 -5.79 3.40
CA GLY A 98 -2.78 -5.20 4.26
C GLY A 98 -3.37 -6.19 5.28
N PHE A 99 -3.47 -7.47 4.94
CA PHE A 99 -3.96 -8.52 5.85
C PHE A 99 -2.96 -8.90 6.95
N ALA A 100 -1.69 -8.55 6.79
CA ALA A 100 -0.66 -8.83 7.80
C ALA A 100 -0.77 -7.92 9.04
N GLN A 101 -1.65 -6.90 9.01
CA GLN A 101 -1.80 -5.97 10.13
C GLN A 101 -2.78 -6.53 11.17
N PRO A 102 -2.36 -6.67 12.44
CA PRO A 102 -3.19 -7.24 13.50
C PRO A 102 -4.27 -6.29 14.00
N ASN A 103 -4.10 -4.98 13.81
CA ASN A 103 -5.05 -3.95 14.26
C ASN A 103 -5.88 -3.43 13.09
N ARG A 104 -7.21 -3.58 13.16
CA ARG A 104 -8.15 -3.16 12.11
C ARG A 104 -8.15 -1.65 11.90
N ASP A 105 -8.18 -0.86 12.98
CA ASP A 105 -8.22 0.60 12.88
C ASP A 105 -6.98 1.15 12.19
N LEU A 106 -5.81 0.54 12.49
CA LEU A 106 -4.56 0.88 11.81
C LEU A 106 -4.57 0.47 10.33
N ALA A 107 -5.15 -0.70 10.02
CA ALA A 107 -5.28 -1.16 8.64
C ALA A 107 -6.13 -0.20 7.79
N GLU A 108 -7.26 0.28 8.34
CA GLU A 108 -8.14 1.26 7.67
C GLU A 108 -7.43 2.61 7.45
N ALA A 109 -6.73 3.12 8.45
CA ALA A 109 -5.94 4.34 8.31
C ALA A 109 -4.86 4.20 7.22
N VAL A 110 -4.14 3.08 7.19
CA VAL A 110 -3.10 2.82 6.18
C VAL A 110 -3.69 2.69 4.78
N ARG A 111 -4.92 2.17 4.63
CA ARG A 111 -5.62 2.11 3.34
C ARG A 111 -5.87 3.51 2.79
N LEU A 112 -6.44 4.42 3.60
CA LEU A 112 -6.68 5.81 3.18
C LEU A 112 -5.38 6.51 2.76
N TRP A 113 -4.33 6.37 3.55
CA TRP A 113 -3.03 6.92 3.21
C TRP A 113 -2.43 6.34 1.93
N ARG A 114 -2.69 5.07 1.65
CA ARG A 114 -2.25 4.42 0.40
C ARG A 114 -2.84 5.10 -0.84
N PHE A 115 -4.13 5.47 -0.83
CA PHE A 115 -4.76 6.25 -1.89
C PHE A 115 -4.14 7.64 -2.03
N GLY A 116 -3.99 8.36 -0.92
CA GLY A 116 -3.37 9.68 -0.92
C GLY A 116 -1.95 9.67 -1.48
N LEU A 117 -1.14 8.70 -1.09
CA LEU A 117 0.23 8.54 -1.59
C LEU A 117 0.26 8.14 -3.07
N CYS A 118 -0.71 7.34 -3.54
CA CYS A 118 -0.80 6.99 -4.96
C CYS A 118 -1.19 8.21 -5.81
N ILE A 119 -2.10 9.05 -5.35
CA ILE A 119 -2.47 10.31 -6.02
C ILE A 119 -1.27 11.28 -6.05
N LEU A 120 -0.57 11.45 -4.93
CA LEU A 120 0.64 12.26 -4.88
C LEU A 120 1.72 11.76 -5.85
N ALA A 121 1.90 10.44 -5.93
CA ALA A 121 2.81 9.81 -6.88
C ALA A 121 2.42 10.07 -8.35
N ALA A 122 1.12 10.09 -8.64
CA ALA A 122 0.59 10.37 -9.97
C ALA A 122 0.79 11.84 -10.39
N LEU A 123 0.79 12.78 -9.44
CA LEU A 123 0.93 14.21 -9.69
C LEU A 123 2.37 14.70 -9.77
N GLY A 124 3.24 14.19 -8.92
CA GLY A 124 4.61 14.71 -8.78
C GLY A 124 5.70 13.61 -8.71
N GLY A 125 5.35 12.39 -9.12
CA GLY A 125 6.30 11.28 -9.20
C GLY A 125 6.91 10.90 -7.85
N LEU A 126 8.17 10.50 -7.90
CA LEU A 126 8.90 10.02 -6.72
C LEU A 126 9.11 11.12 -5.66
N PHE A 127 9.28 12.36 -6.09
CA PHE A 127 9.45 13.49 -5.18
C PHE A 127 8.20 13.72 -4.32
N ALA A 128 7.03 13.79 -4.94
CA ALA A 128 5.78 13.98 -4.21
C ALA A 128 5.45 12.76 -3.32
N LEU A 129 5.79 11.55 -3.77
CA LEU A 129 5.66 10.34 -2.97
C LEU A 129 6.53 10.37 -1.71
N THR A 130 7.80 10.79 -1.84
CA THR A 130 8.71 10.91 -0.68
C THR A 130 8.27 12.00 0.29
N CYS A 131 7.84 13.17 -0.22
CA CYS A 131 7.26 14.22 0.62
C CYS A 131 6.01 13.74 1.36
N GLY A 132 5.12 13.02 0.68
CA GLY A 132 3.94 12.42 1.29
C GLY A 132 4.27 11.39 2.36
N ALA A 133 5.29 10.55 2.13
CA ALA A 133 5.75 9.57 3.11
C ALA A 133 6.37 10.25 4.34
N ILE A 134 7.16 11.30 4.16
CA ILE A 134 7.71 12.10 5.26
C ILE A 134 6.58 12.80 6.02
N GLY A 135 5.60 13.38 5.31
CA GLY A 135 4.41 13.99 5.91
C GLY A 135 3.63 13.00 6.78
N LEU A 136 3.48 11.75 6.31
CA LEU A 136 2.86 10.67 7.08
C LEU A 136 3.66 10.36 8.36
N LEU A 137 4.98 10.30 8.29
CA LEU A 137 5.83 10.05 9.45
C LEU A 137 5.75 11.20 10.47
N ILE A 138 5.72 12.46 10.01
CA ILE A 138 5.53 13.63 10.86
C ILE A 138 4.15 13.57 11.54
N HIS A 139 3.11 13.26 10.79
CA HIS A 139 1.75 13.11 11.33
C HIS A 139 1.69 12.03 12.41
N LEU A 140 2.24 10.84 12.14
CA LEU A 140 2.30 9.74 13.11
C LEU A 140 3.11 10.07 14.37
N SER A 141 4.20 10.85 14.23
CA SER A 141 5.01 11.27 15.37
C SER A 141 4.33 12.32 16.25
N GLY A 142 3.41 13.10 15.67
CA GLY A 142 2.60 14.09 16.38
C GLY A 142 1.39 13.50 17.11
N LEU A 143 0.97 12.26 16.78
CA LEU A 143 -0.17 11.63 17.43
C LEU A 143 0.15 11.28 18.89
N THR A 144 -0.74 11.71 19.79
CA THR A 144 -0.69 11.35 21.22
C THR A 144 -1.90 10.50 21.58
N CYS A 145 -1.66 9.35 22.20
CA CYS A 145 -2.71 8.48 22.71
C CYS A 145 -2.57 8.37 24.23
N LEU A 146 -3.63 8.71 24.99
CA LEU A 146 -3.65 8.70 26.45
C LEU A 146 -2.46 9.48 27.09
N GLY A 147 -2.14 10.66 26.52
CA GLY A 147 -1.05 11.49 27.02
C GLY A 147 0.36 10.98 26.72
N ARG A 148 0.49 9.91 25.93
CA ARG A 148 1.78 9.37 25.46
C ARG A 148 1.89 9.47 23.95
N ALA A 149 3.08 9.83 23.43
CA ALA A 149 3.31 9.85 22.00
C ALA A 149 3.14 8.44 21.41
N TYR A 150 2.40 8.34 20.29
CA TYR A 150 2.07 7.06 19.64
C TYR A 150 3.32 6.25 19.26
N LEU A 151 4.36 6.92 18.81
CA LEU A 151 5.64 6.32 18.44
C LEU A 151 6.66 6.27 19.61
N LEU A 152 6.24 6.23 20.86
CA LEU A 152 7.13 5.88 21.96
C LEU A 152 7.50 4.37 21.82
N PRO A 153 8.76 4.02 21.66
CA PRO A 153 10.01 4.60 22.14
C PRO A 153 10.83 5.36 21.08
N PHE A 154 10.39 5.43 19.84
CA PHE A 154 11.20 5.99 18.74
C PHE A 154 11.33 7.51 18.77
N SER A 155 10.29 8.24 19.22
CA SER A 155 10.24 9.70 19.13
C SER A 155 11.04 10.45 20.20
N LYS A 156 11.51 9.81 21.29
CA LYS A 156 12.22 10.49 22.40
C LYS A 156 13.59 9.88 22.78
N GLY A 157 14.21 9.11 21.92
CA GLY A 157 15.55 8.54 22.22
C GLY A 157 15.58 7.57 23.41
N ARG A 158 14.44 7.27 24.04
CA ARG A 158 14.33 6.38 25.22
C ARG A 158 14.21 4.90 24.86
N GLY A 159 14.36 4.54 23.61
CA GLY A 159 14.31 3.14 23.16
C GLY A 159 15.32 2.25 23.90
N ALA A 160 16.51 2.79 24.17
CA ALA A 160 17.55 2.10 24.94
C ALA A 160 17.18 1.86 26.41
N GLU A 161 16.41 2.76 27.01
CA GLU A 161 16.01 2.66 28.41
C GLU A 161 14.91 1.61 28.64
N ILE A 162 13.99 1.48 27.68
CA ILE A 162 12.91 0.47 27.72
C ILE A 162 13.47 -0.93 27.47
N LEU A 163 14.43 -1.07 26.55
CA LEU A 163 15.15 -2.33 26.32
C LEU A 163 15.95 -2.73 27.57
N ARG A 164 16.59 -1.77 28.23
CA ARG A 164 17.34 -2.01 29.47
C ARG A 164 16.44 -2.47 30.62
N ARG A 165 15.22 -1.92 30.75
CA ARG A 165 14.24 -2.34 31.76
C ARG A 165 13.68 -3.74 31.50
N ARG A 166 13.43 -4.10 30.24
CA ARG A 166 12.97 -5.46 29.87
C ARG A 166 14.02 -6.52 30.20
N VAL A 167 15.29 -6.24 29.88
CA VAL A 167 16.40 -7.17 30.16
C VAL A 167 16.62 -7.33 31.68
N ALA A 168 16.41 -6.26 32.47
CA ALA A 168 16.51 -6.32 33.91
C ALA A 168 15.37 -7.10 34.59
N HIS A 169 14.15 -7.10 33.99
CA HIS A 169 13.02 -7.89 34.49
C HIS A 169 13.10 -9.38 34.14
N GLN A 170 13.81 -9.76 33.09
CA GLN A 170 14.04 -11.17 32.74
C GLN A 170 15.14 -11.86 33.59
N LYS A 171 15.91 -11.10 34.36
CA LYS A 171 16.96 -11.63 35.25
C LYS A 171 16.53 -11.80 36.71
N LYS A 172 15.27 -11.57 37.04
CA LYS A 172 14.63 -11.92 38.29
C LYS A 172 13.65 -13.07 38.10
#